data_f61985e44cf4534794cf3cb4b538dcf6
#
_entry.id   f61985e44cf4534794cf3cb4b538dcf6
#
_cell.length_a   1.000
_cell.length_b   1.000
_cell.length_c   1.000
_cell.angle_alpha   90.00
_cell.angle_beta   90.00
_cell.angle_gamma   90.00
#
_symmetry.space_group_name_H-M   'P 1'
#
loop_
_entity.id
_entity.type
_entity.pdbx_description
1 polymer ?
#
loop_
_entity_poly.entity_id
_entity_poly.type
_entity_poly.pdbx_seq_one_letter_code
_entity_poly.pdbx_strand_id
1 'polypeptide(L)'
;QDTVKGHAVRCMYLLTAAANLAAQNHDEALMAACRKMWDNMVDRRMYITGGIGSTYYGEAFTVDYDLPNDTAYAETCAAVGVCFFAKQMLEADPDARYADILEREIYNGTISGMQLDGTKFFYINQLEANPGMPTNAYGEEEYTPERIGWYDCACCPPNLARLMTSLGSYVWSSS
;
A
#
# COMPACT_ATOMS: atom_id res chain seq x y z
N GLN A 1 -7.43 3.54 18.81
CA GLN A 1 -7.33 2.35 17.93
C GLN A 1 -5.85 2.00 17.82
N ASP A 2 -5.51 0.72 17.97
CA ASP A 2 -4.10 0.27 18.03
C ASP A 2 -3.73 -0.65 16.86
N THR A 3 -4.67 -0.91 15.96
CA THR A 3 -4.47 -1.80 14.82
C THR A 3 -5.11 -1.25 13.56
N VAL A 4 -4.45 -1.41 12.40
CA VAL A 4 -5.01 -1.08 11.09
C VAL A 4 -6.18 -2.04 10.78
N LYS A 5 -7.27 -1.54 10.21
CA LYS A 5 -8.50 -2.31 9.95
C LYS A 5 -9.25 -1.82 8.74
N GLY A 6 -10.05 -2.72 8.19
CA GLY A 6 -10.94 -2.42 7.08
C GLY A 6 -10.19 -2.29 5.76
N HIS A 7 -10.77 -1.60 4.83
CA HIS A 7 -10.22 -1.41 3.49
C HIS A 7 -8.83 -0.77 3.53
N ALA A 8 -7.84 -1.44 2.94
CA ALA A 8 -6.43 -1.05 3.08
C ALA A 8 -6.14 0.35 2.52
N VAL A 9 -6.63 0.67 1.32
CA VAL A 9 -6.41 1.99 0.70
C VAL A 9 -7.01 3.11 1.54
N ARG A 10 -8.27 2.96 1.98
CA ARG A 10 -8.95 3.99 2.80
C ARG A 10 -8.26 4.19 4.14
N CYS A 11 -7.75 3.11 4.73
CA CYS A 11 -6.98 3.17 5.96
C CYS A 11 -5.70 4.00 5.77
N MET A 12 -4.96 3.77 4.70
CA MET A 12 -3.74 4.54 4.39
C MET A 12 -4.05 6.02 4.12
N TYR A 13 -5.11 6.33 3.41
CA TYR A 13 -5.49 7.72 3.17
C TYR A 13 -5.90 8.45 4.45
N LEU A 14 -6.64 7.76 5.33
CA LEU A 14 -7.00 8.29 6.65
C LEU A 14 -5.75 8.56 7.49
N LEU A 15 -4.81 7.61 7.55
CA LEU A 15 -3.58 7.74 8.32
C LEU A 15 -2.63 8.81 7.74
N THR A 16 -2.57 8.95 6.42
CA THR A 16 -1.85 10.05 5.78
C THR A 16 -2.39 11.41 6.24
N ALA A 17 -3.71 11.58 6.20
CA ALA A 17 -4.36 12.81 6.67
C ALA A 17 -4.16 13.02 8.18
N ALA A 18 -4.26 11.96 8.98
CA ALA A 18 -4.06 12.03 10.42
C ALA A 18 -2.64 12.46 10.79
N ALA A 19 -1.62 11.89 10.14
CA ALA A 19 -0.22 12.25 10.37
C ALA A 19 0.06 13.70 9.97
N ASN A 20 -0.50 14.16 8.83
CA ASN A 20 -0.39 15.55 8.41
C ASN A 20 -1.03 16.52 9.43
N LEU A 21 -2.25 16.22 9.89
CA LEU A 21 -2.93 17.03 10.90
C LEU A 21 -2.21 17.04 12.24
N ALA A 22 -1.67 15.88 12.66
CA ALA A 22 -0.89 15.78 13.88
C ALA A 22 0.34 16.69 13.85
N ALA A 23 1.06 16.69 12.73
CA ALA A 23 2.22 17.57 12.54
C ALA A 23 1.83 19.05 12.54
N GLN A 24 0.80 19.43 11.78
CA GLN A 24 0.36 20.83 11.68
C GLN A 24 -0.14 21.42 12.99
N ASN A 25 -0.82 20.60 13.80
CA ASN A 25 -1.42 21.03 15.07
C ASN A 25 -0.54 20.74 16.29
N HIS A 26 0.64 20.13 16.10
CA HIS A 26 1.50 19.65 17.19
C HIS A 26 0.75 18.71 18.15
N ASP A 27 -0.12 17.84 17.59
CA ASP A 27 -0.91 16.87 18.34
C ASP A 27 -0.13 15.57 18.54
N GLU A 28 0.61 15.50 19.65
CA GLU A 28 1.40 14.34 20.02
C GLU A 28 0.55 13.09 20.29
N ALA A 29 -0.68 13.24 20.73
CA ALA A 29 -1.56 12.10 20.96
C ALA A 29 -1.99 11.45 19.64
N LEU A 30 -2.32 12.26 18.64
CA LEU A 30 -2.65 11.79 17.29
C LEU A 30 -1.41 11.20 16.60
N MET A 31 -0.25 11.83 16.74
CA MET A 31 1.00 11.32 16.20
C MET A 31 1.38 9.96 16.82
N ALA A 32 1.23 9.81 18.14
CA ALA A 32 1.44 8.53 18.82
C ALA A 32 0.49 7.44 18.32
N ALA A 33 -0.75 7.78 17.99
CA ALA A 33 -1.68 6.85 17.35
C ALA A 33 -1.21 6.44 15.92
N CYS A 34 -0.70 7.39 15.14
CA CYS A 34 -0.13 7.09 13.82
C CYS A 34 1.07 6.13 13.92
N ARG A 35 1.98 6.35 14.87
CA ARG A 35 3.12 5.43 15.12
C ARG A 35 2.65 4.01 15.46
N LYS A 36 1.67 3.85 16.35
CA LYS A 36 1.11 2.55 16.70
C LYS A 36 0.48 1.83 15.51
N MET A 37 -0.24 2.58 14.67
CA MET A 37 -0.81 2.03 13.45
C MET A 37 0.26 1.62 12.45
N TRP A 38 1.33 2.41 12.33
CA TRP A 38 2.50 2.08 11.53
C TRP A 38 3.14 0.78 11.99
N ASP A 39 3.45 0.67 13.28
CA ASP A 39 4.10 -0.51 13.86
C ASP A 39 3.23 -1.77 13.67
N ASN A 40 1.91 -1.68 13.91
CA ASN A 40 1.02 -2.82 13.65
C ASN A 40 0.98 -3.21 12.17
N MET A 41 0.92 -2.23 11.27
CA MET A 41 0.90 -2.49 9.83
C MET A 41 2.20 -3.18 9.38
N VAL A 42 3.35 -2.59 9.70
CA VAL A 42 4.65 -3.06 9.21
C VAL A 42 5.06 -4.39 9.84
N ASP A 43 4.89 -4.53 11.15
CA ASP A 43 5.39 -5.70 11.86
C ASP A 43 4.49 -6.93 11.75
N ARG A 44 3.20 -6.74 11.41
CA ARG A 44 2.21 -7.82 11.56
C ARG A 44 1.27 -8.02 10.38
N ARG A 45 1.11 -7.02 9.49
CA ARG A 45 0.09 -7.04 8.43
C ARG A 45 0.61 -6.63 7.06
N MET A 46 1.93 -6.58 6.92
CA MET A 46 2.63 -6.27 5.69
C MET A 46 3.33 -7.51 5.15
N TYR A 47 3.18 -7.78 3.88
CA TYR A 47 3.93 -8.81 3.17
C TYR A 47 5.40 -8.42 3.00
N ILE A 48 6.25 -9.39 2.72
CA ILE A 48 7.70 -9.17 2.52
C ILE A 48 7.99 -8.17 1.39
N THR A 49 7.10 -8.09 0.41
CA THR A 49 7.18 -7.14 -0.71
C THR A 49 6.82 -5.70 -0.31
N GLY A 50 6.21 -5.51 0.85
CA GLY A 50 5.61 -4.26 1.28
C GLY A 50 4.07 -4.25 1.14
N GLY A 51 3.51 -5.08 0.27
CA GLY A 51 2.07 -5.13 0.03
C GLY A 51 1.25 -5.30 1.29
N ILE A 52 0.08 -4.68 1.34
CA ILE A 52 -0.87 -4.72 2.45
C ILE A 52 -2.29 -5.03 1.97
N GLY A 53 -3.11 -5.55 2.89
CA GLY A 53 -4.46 -6.04 2.55
C GLY A 53 -4.41 -7.50 2.09
N SER A 54 -4.79 -8.41 2.98
CA SER A 54 -4.64 -9.85 2.76
C SER A 54 -5.89 -10.50 2.18
N THR A 55 -7.03 -9.80 2.16
CA THR A 55 -8.29 -10.38 1.66
C THR A 55 -8.96 -9.53 0.59
N TYR A 56 -9.52 -10.21 -0.40
CA TYR A 56 -10.43 -9.62 -1.38
C TYR A 56 -11.70 -9.05 -0.74
N TYR A 57 -12.22 -9.72 0.29
CA TYR A 57 -13.45 -9.28 0.94
C TYR A 57 -13.29 -7.92 1.61
N GLY A 58 -13.88 -6.90 0.97
CA GLY A 58 -13.76 -5.51 1.39
C GLY A 58 -12.36 -4.92 1.16
N GLU A 59 -11.51 -5.57 0.35
CA GLU A 59 -10.16 -5.11 0.01
C GLU A 59 -9.36 -4.74 1.26
N ALA A 60 -9.36 -5.66 2.24
CA ALA A 60 -9.16 -5.30 3.62
C ALA A 60 -7.95 -5.99 4.29
N PHE A 61 -7.56 -5.39 5.41
CA PHE A 61 -6.74 -6.08 6.41
C PHE A 61 -7.56 -7.16 7.10
N THR A 62 -6.93 -8.28 7.41
CA THR A 62 -7.44 -9.33 8.29
C THR A 62 -6.83 -9.23 9.68
N VAL A 63 -6.57 -10.35 10.35
CA VAL A 63 -5.91 -10.39 11.65
C VAL A 63 -4.37 -10.35 11.52
N ASP A 64 -3.69 -10.14 12.63
CA ASP A 64 -2.22 -10.11 12.66
C ASP A 64 -1.64 -11.45 12.16
N TYR A 65 -0.61 -11.36 11.29
CA TYR A 65 0.11 -12.48 10.68
C TYR A 65 -0.72 -13.38 9.72
N ASP A 66 -1.91 -12.96 9.35
CA ASP A 66 -2.69 -13.61 8.31
C ASP A 66 -2.27 -13.04 6.94
N LEU A 67 -1.22 -13.62 6.38
CA LEU A 67 -0.53 -13.19 5.17
C LEU A 67 -0.37 -14.35 4.16
N PRO A 68 -1.48 -14.93 3.68
CA PRO A 68 -1.42 -16.00 2.68
C PRO A 68 -0.83 -15.49 1.36
N ASN A 69 0.05 -16.28 0.72
CA ASN A 69 0.74 -15.86 -0.50
C ASN A 69 -0.14 -15.95 -1.75
N ASP A 70 -0.95 -17.00 -1.82
CA ASP A 70 -1.82 -17.34 -2.96
C ASP A 70 -3.11 -16.52 -3.01
N THR A 71 -3.56 -16.04 -1.86
CA THR A 71 -4.78 -15.24 -1.72
C THR A 71 -4.53 -13.79 -1.29
N ALA A 72 -3.27 -13.36 -1.31
CA ALA A 72 -2.91 -11.97 -1.03
C ALA A 72 -3.63 -11.02 -1.99
N TYR A 73 -4.41 -10.08 -1.46
CA TYR A 73 -4.99 -9.03 -2.31
C TYR A 73 -3.91 -8.01 -2.72
N ALA A 74 -3.22 -7.43 -1.76
CA ALA A 74 -2.06 -6.55 -1.97
C ALA A 74 -2.27 -5.58 -3.16
N GLU A 75 -3.33 -4.78 -3.08
CA GLU A 75 -3.73 -3.85 -4.14
C GLU A 75 -2.64 -2.81 -4.41
N THR A 76 -2.38 -2.51 -5.68
CA THR A 76 -1.43 -1.45 -6.08
C THR A 76 -1.79 -0.09 -5.47
N CYS A 77 -3.08 0.27 -5.37
CA CYS A 77 -3.49 1.50 -4.68
C CYS A 77 -3.15 1.50 -3.19
N ALA A 78 -3.16 0.34 -2.55
CA ALA A 78 -2.77 0.23 -1.14
C ALA A 78 -1.28 0.50 -0.95
N ALA A 79 -0.43 -0.05 -1.83
CA ALA A 79 1.00 0.23 -1.88
C ALA A 79 1.28 1.73 -2.10
N VAL A 80 0.60 2.37 -3.04
CA VAL A 80 0.66 3.84 -3.23
C VAL A 80 0.23 4.58 -1.97
N GLY A 81 -0.83 4.10 -1.30
CA GLY A 81 -1.30 4.67 -0.03
C GLY A 81 -0.25 4.56 1.09
N VAL A 82 0.48 3.45 1.17
CA VAL A 82 1.62 3.31 2.11
C VAL A 82 2.70 4.34 1.79
N CYS A 83 3.03 4.57 0.52
CA CYS A 83 3.99 5.62 0.15
C CYS A 83 3.55 7.00 0.65
N PHE A 84 2.26 7.33 0.55
CA PHE A 84 1.75 8.61 1.05
C PHE A 84 1.86 8.71 2.58
N PHE A 85 1.49 7.65 3.28
CA PHE A 85 1.58 7.62 4.74
C PHE A 85 3.04 7.66 5.21
N ALA A 86 3.92 6.85 4.60
CA ALA A 86 5.35 6.85 4.90
C ALA A 86 5.99 8.22 4.73
N LYS A 87 5.66 8.93 3.63
CA LYS A 87 6.13 10.29 3.39
C LYS A 87 5.69 11.24 4.51
N GLN A 88 4.42 11.23 4.89
CA GLN A 88 3.92 12.11 5.95
C GLN A 88 4.56 11.79 7.31
N MET A 89 4.78 10.52 7.61
CA MET A 89 5.50 10.12 8.82
C MET A 89 6.95 10.57 8.79
N LEU A 90 7.64 10.41 7.66
CA LEU A 90 9.04 10.83 7.49
C LEU A 90 9.21 12.36 7.64
N GLU A 91 8.26 13.14 7.13
CA GLU A 91 8.27 14.60 7.26
C GLU A 91 7.98 15.07 8.69
N ALA A 92 7.09 14.38 9.39
CA ALA A 92 6.63 14.77 10.72
C ALA A 92 7.50 14.22 11.87
N ASP A 93 8.11 13.06 11.66
CA ASP A 93 8.85 12.27 12.67
C ASP A 93 10.02 11.57 11.95
N PRO A 94 11.10 12.28 11.60
CA PRO A 94 12.17 11.74 10.76
C PRO A 94 12.85 10.51 11.37
N ASP A 95 12.59 9.34 10.77
CA ASP A 95 13.17 8.06 11.14
C ASP A 95 13.39 7.22 9.86
N ALA A 96 14.54 6.56 9.75
CA ALA A 96 14.89 5.72 8.61
C ALA A 96 13.88 4.61 8.32
N ARG A 97 13.18 4.10 9.34
CA ARG A 97 12.15 3.06 9.19
C ARG A 97 11.04 3.44 8.21
N TYR A 98 10.70 4.72 8.10
CA TYR A 98 9.71 5.20 7.14
C TYR A 98 10.28 5.23 5.72
N ALA A 99 11.54 5.64 5.58
CA ALA A 99 12.23 5.66 4.30
C ALA A 99 12.47 4.25 3.75
N ASP A 100 12.82 3.28 4.60
CA ASP A 100 13.04 1.89 4.21
C ASP A 100 11.77 1.25 3.64
N ILE A 101 10.63 1.51 4.28
CA ILE A 101 9.33 1.02 3.78
C ILE A 101 8.91 1.77 2.51
N LEU A 102 9.13 3.07 2.46
CA LEU A 102 8.85 3.88 1.26
C LEU A 102 9.63 3.35 0.04
N GLU A 103 10.93 3.08 0.19
CA GLU A 103 11.76 2.51 -0.86
C GLU A 103 11.25 1.13 -1.29
N ARG A 104 10.94 0.25 -0.33
CA ARG A 104 10.38 -1.08 -0.60
C ARG A 104 9.08 -1.00 -1.39
N GLU A 105 8.17 -0.13 -1.00
CA GLU A 105 6.89 0.05 -1.69
C GLU A 105 7.06 0.61 -3.11
N ILE A 106 7.95 1.56 -3.29
CA ILE A 106 8.21 2.11 -4.63
C ILE A 106 8.67 0.99 -5.57
N TYR A 107 9.62 0.16 -5.16
CA TYR A 107 10.17 -0.88 -6.04
C TYR A 107 9.30 -2.12 -6.13
N ASN A 108 8.75 -2.61 -5.03
CA ASN A 108 8.11 -3.92 -4.99
C ASN A 108 6.58 -3.87 -4.89
N GLY A 109 6.00 -2.77 -4.39
CA GLY A 109 4.56 -2.62 -4.24
C GLY A 109 3.91 -1.82 -5.37
N THR A 110 4.68 -0.95 -6.04
CA THR A 110 4.13 -0.04 -7.05
C THR A 110 4.70 -0.29 -8.43
N ILE A 111 5.98 -0.03 -8.68
CA ILE A 111 6.60 -0.16 -10.02
C ILE A 111 6.56 -1.61 -10.51
N SER A 112 6.73 -2.58 -9.62
CA SER A 112 6.66 -4.01 -9.96
C SER A 112 5.34 -4.41 -10.61
N GLY A 113 4.25 -3.73 -10.27
CA GLY A 113 2.93 -3.96 -10.88
C GLY A 113 2.82 -3.44 -12.31
N MET A 114 3.69 -2.57 -12.75
CA MET A 114 3.64 -1.96 -14.08
C MET A 114 4.54 -2.71 -15.06
N GLN A 115 4.07 -2.88 -16.30
CA GLN A 115 4.91 -3.37 -17.40
C GLN A 115 5.97 -2.33 -17.77
N LEU A 116 7.13 -2.77 -18.27
CA LEU A 116 8.26 -1.88 -18.55
C LEU A 116 7.94 -0.76 -19.55
N ASP A 117 7.01 -0.98 -20.47
CA ASP A 117 6.54 0.03 -21.42
C ASP A 117 5.42 0.94 -20.87
N GLY A 118 4.99 0.70 -19.62
CA GLY A 118 3.97 1.48 -18.94
C GLY A 118 2.54 1.27 -19.42
N THR A 119 2.27 0.28 -20.26
CA THR A 119 0.95 0.11 -20.92
C THR A 119 0.03 -0.87 -20.21
N LYS A 120 0.55 -1.70 -19.31
CA LYS A 120 -0.20 -2.74 -18.60
C LYS A 120 0.16 -2.76 -17.12
N PHE A 121 -0.79 -3.20 -16.30
CA PHE A 121 -0.70 -3.11 -14.85
C PHE A 121 -1.26 -4.36 -14.16
N PHE A 122 -0.83 -4.58 -12.91
CA PHE A 122 -1.55 -5.40 -11.95
C PHE A 122 -2.45 -4.52 -11.07
N TYR A 123 -3.63 -5.00 -10.77
CA TYR A 123 -4.48 -4.49 -9.69
C TYR A 123 -4.08 -5.16 -8.37
N ILE A 124 -4.08 -6.49 -8.36
CA ILE A 124 -3.72 -7.37 -7.25
C ILE A 124 -2.30 -7.88 -7.46
N ASN A 125 -1.48 -7.82 -6.41
CA ASN A 125 -0.08 -8.25 -6.46
C ASN A 125 0.13 -9.46 -5.53
N GLN A 126 -0.32 -10.63 -5.99
CA GLN A 126 -0.10 -11.89 -5.27
C GLN A 126 1.38 -12.25 -5.19
N LEU A 127 1.77 -12.96 -4.12
CA LEU A 127 3.13 -13.47 -3.96
C LEU A 127 3.30 -14.85 -4.61
N GLU A 128 2.21 -15.57 -4.81
CA GLU A 128 2.20 -16.89 -5.45
C GLU A 128 1.15 -16.93 -6.55
N ALA A 129 1.56 -17.23 -7.76
CA ALA A 129 0.68 -17.47 -8.89
C ALA A 129 0.65 -18.95 -9.23
N ASN A 130 -0.53 -19.58 -9.19
CA ASN A 130 -0.74 -20.98 -9.54
C ASN A 130 -1.52 -21.08 -10.85
N PRO A 131 -0.86 -21.16 -12.02
CA PRO A 131 -1.52 -21.30 -13.30
C PRO A 131 -2.41 -22.57 -13.32
N GLY A 132 -3.70 -22.43 -13.59
CA GLY A 132 -4.64 -23.55 -13.65
C GLY A 132 -5.36 -23.86 -12.33
N MET A 133 -5.02 -23.21 -11.23
CA MET A 133 -5.90 -23.20 -10.06
C MET A 133 -7.01 -22.17 -10.27
N PRO A 134 -8.27 -22.55 -10.03
CA PRO A 134 -9.33 -21.56 -10.05
C PRO A 134 -9.06 -20.52 -8.94
N THR A 135 -8.96 -19.27 -9.32
CA THR A 135 -8.75 -18.15 -8.39
C THR A 135 -10.06 -17.77 -7.69
N ASN A 136 -10.77 -18.75 -7.16
CA ASN A 136 -12.08 -18.60 -6.51
C ASN A 136 -12.04 -17.71 -5.26
N ALA A 137 -10.88 -17.28 -4.85
CA ALA A 137 -10.72 -16.35 -3.72
C ALA A 137 -10.94 -14.89 -4.13
N TYR A 138 -11.01 -14.60 -5.42
CA TYR A 138 -11.11 -13.25 -5.97
C TYR A 138 -12.30 -13.17 -6.92
N GLY A 139 -13.00 -12.06 -6.93
CA GLY A 139 -13.88 -11.74 -8.04
C GLY A 139 -13.09 -11.86 -9.34
N GLU A 140 -13.59 -12.59 -10.28
CA GLU A 140 -12.90 -13.03 -11.50
C GLU A 140 -12.30 -11.88 -12.32
N GLU A 141 -12.77 -10.65 -12.10
CA GLU A 141 -12.44 -9.48 -12.91
C GLU A 141 -11.12 -8.77 -12.51
N GLU A 142 -10.65 -8.95 -11.28
CA GLU A 142 -9.49 -8.20 -10.76
C GLU A 142 -8.21 -9.04 -10.70
N TYR A 143 -8.34 -10.37 -10.66
CA TYR A 143 -7.20 -11.27 -10.69
C TYR A 143 -6.89 -11.74 -12.11
N THR A 144 -5.68 -11.50 -12.51
CA THR A 144 -5.10 -12.06 -13.72
C THR A 144 -3.62 -12.37 -13.47
N PRO A 145 -3.10 -13.52 -13.91
CA PRO A 145 -1.69 -13.84 -13.80
C PRO A 145 -0.81 -12.99 -14.74
N GLU A 146 -1.43 -12.20 -15.59
CA GLU A 146 -0.77 -11.30 -16.52
C GLU A 146 -1.22 -9.86 -16.30
N ARG A 147 -0.34 -8.91 -16.54
CA ARG A 147 -0.70 -7.49 -16.54
C ARG A 147 -1.64 -7.19 -17.70
N ILE A 148 -2.68 -6.43 -17.44
CA ILE A 148 -3.64 -5.99 -18.45
C ILE A 148 -3.65 -4.47 -18.60
N GLY A 149 -4.14 -3.97 -19.74
CA GLY A 149 -4.13 -2.53 -20.04
C GLY A 149 -5.12 -1.72 -19.23
N TRP A 150 -6.21 -2.32 -18.79
CA TRP A 150 -7.27 -1.61 -18.07
C TRP A 150 -8.13 -2.55 -17.24
N TYR A 151 -8.69 -2.05 -16.16
CA TYR A 151 -9.64 -2.72 -15.28
C TYR A 151 -10.97 -1.95 -15.25
N ASP A 152 -12.06 -2.60 -14.93
CA ASP A 152 -13.37 -1.94 -14.78
C ASP A 152 -13.32 -0.86 -13.70
N CYS A 153 -12.69 -1.14 -12.57
CA CYS A 153 -12.31 -0.14 -11.60
C CYS A 153 -10.87 0.35 -11.89
N ALA A 154 -10.75 1.46 -12.60
CA ALA A 154 -9.46 1.99 -13.04
C ALA A 154 -8.77 2.86 -11.97
N CYS A 155 -8.67 2.43 -10.73
CA CYS A 155 -8.03 3.20 -9.65
C CYS A 155 -6.50 3.10 -9.66
N CYS A 156 -5.94 1.93 -9.94
CA CYS A 156 -4.51 1.66 -9.79
C CYS A 156 -3.63 2.39 -10.81
N PRO A 157 -3.92 2.40 -12.13
CA PRO A 157 -3.09 3.12 -13.09
C PRO A 157 -2.96 4.64 -12.81
N PRO A 158 -4.04 5.40 -12.56
CA PRO A 158 -3.92 6.82 -12.25
C PRO A 158 -3.28 7.09 -10.89
N ASN A 159 -3.46 6.21 -9.91
CA ASN A 159 -2.78 6.32 -8.63
C ASN A 159 -1.26 6.14 -8.77
N LEU A 160 -0.84 5.16 -9.56
CA LEU A 160 0.56 4.96 -9.88
C LEU A 160 1.14 6.15 -10.64
N ALA A 161 0.44 6.67 -11.65
CA ALA A 161 0.83 7.87 -12.39
C ALA A 161 0.99 9.08 -11.46
N ARG A 162 0.08 9.26 -10.51
CA ARG A 162 0.16 10.32 -9.49
C ARG A 162 1.41 10.18 -8.62
N LEU A 163 1.73 8.97 -8.15
CA LEU A 163 2.93 8.72 -7.37
C LEU A 163 4.19 9.03 -8.20
N MET A 164 4.28 8.50 -9.42
CA MET A 164 5.47 8.67 -10.28
C MET A 164 5.73 10.14 -10.62
N THR A 165 4.70 10.91 -10.95
CA THR A 165 4.85 12.34 -11.27
C THR A 165 5.24 13.19 -10.06
N SER A 166 5.03 12.70 -8.85
CA SER A 166 5.41 13.38 -7.60
C SER A 166 6.65 12.78 -6.92
N LEU A 167 7.29 11.78 -7.53
CA LEU A 167 8.37 10.99 -6.90
C LEU A 167 9.52 11.85 -6.37
N GLY A 168 9.85 12.96 -7.03
CA GLY A 168 10.88 13.89 -6.56
C GLY A 168 10.63 14.41 -5.14
N SER A 169 9.37 14.57 -4.74
CA SER A 169 9.00 15.01 -3.38
C SER A 169 9.15 13.93 -2.29
N TYR A 170 9.43 12.69 -2.68
CA TYR A 170 9.66 11.55 -1.77
C TYR A 170 11.16 11.29 -1.56
N VAL A 171 11.99 11.75 -2.47
CA VAL A 171 13.46 11.52 -2.47
C VAL A 171 14.21 12.71 -1.88
N TRP A 172 13.68 13.91 -2.03
CA TRP A 172 14.32 15.14 -1.59
C TRP A 172 13.45 15.90 -0.60
N SER A 173 14.04 16.32 0.52
CA SER A 173 13.47 17.32 1.42
C SER A 173 14.31 18.60 1.34
N SER A 174 13.66 19.75 1.24
CA SER A 174 14.32 21.05 1.44
C SER A 174 14.15 21.49 2.89
N SER A 175 15.21 21.69 3.60
CA SER A 175 15.24 22.38 4.89
C SER A 175 15.06 23.89 4.72
#